data_98a1e8ed264fe1656ba44b1c789372ae
#
_entry.id   98a1e8ed264fe1656ba44b1c789372ae
#
_cell.length_a   1.000
_cell.length_b   1.000
_cell.length_c   1.000
_cell.angle_alpha   90.00
_cell.angle_beta   90.00
_cell.angle_gamma   90.00
#
_symmetry.space_group_name_H-M   'P 1'
#
loop_
_entity.id
_entity.type
_entity.pdbx_description
1 polymer ?
#
loop_
_entity_poly.entity_id
_entity_poly.type
_entity_poly.pdbx_seq_one_letter_code
_entity_poly.pdbx_strand_id
1 'polypeptide(L)'
;MNSTNNQEGRPQQGERQGDRHGDRRGGRPDHHHQNQGYQGGQPQNGGQQPQVQGNGREVPKLDISELTKMTVSDILKMAEKFNLEGVAGLRKQELIGKIMEAQAKQNGLVAGDGVLEILPDGFGFLRSEEYNYLSSHEDIYVSPSQIKKLGLRKGDTISGLIRPPKDGERFFALLQVKTVNGVEIEKIARRPLFDNLTPLHPNARFTLETVKTDLTGRTIDLMVPVGQGQRQLIVAAPKTGKTMILQRIANSLTTNHPDIDLIVLLIDERPEEVTDMKRSVRGEVIASTFDEPADRHVQVAEIVLEKAKRMTELGKNVVVLLDSITRLARAYNTVTPSSGRVLSGGLESTSLQRPKRFFGAARNIEEGGSLTIIATALVETGSRMDDVIFEEFKGTGNSEIYLDRKLADRRIFPAIDINRTSTRKEELLMSEDELNKVWILRKVLAPLSPVDAMELLLTKLGATKSNKDFLKSMEMGGR
;
A
#
# COMPACT_ATOMS: atom_id res chain seq x y z
N MET A 1 35.75 60.93 -1.73
CA MET A 1 37.10 60.90 -2.26
C MET A 1 37.24 59.61 -3.01
N ASN A 2 37.36 59.78 -4.31
CA ASN A 2 37.95 58.92 -5.38
C ASN A 2 37.44 57.48 -5.45
N SER A 3 36.55 57.12 -6.44
CA SER A 3 36.73 57.14 -7.93
C SER A 3 37.85 56.19 -8.42
N THR A 4 37.42 55.18 -9.20
CA THR A 4 37.76 54.84 -10.61
C THR A 4 37.42 53.39 -10.84
N ASN A 5 36.45 52.97 -11.65
CA ASN A 5 36.32 52.95 -13.10
C ASN A 5 37.39 52.11 -13.83
N ASN A 6 36.94 51.05 -14.49
CA ASN A 6 37.21 50.58 -15.88
C ASN A 6 36.59 49.22 -16.06
N GLN A 7 35.55 49.02 -16.86
CA GLN A 7 35.36 48.99 -18.32
C GLN A 7 36.20 47.94 -19.07
N GLU A 8 35.41 47.14 -19.77
CA GLU A 8 35.50 46.66 -21.14
C GLU A 8 36.12 45.29 -21.44
N GLY A 9 35.35 44.53 -22.22
CA GLY A 9 35.88 43.62 -23.18
C GLY A 9 34.93 42.48 -23.65
N ARG A 10 33.94 42.81 -24.52
CA ARG A 10 33.39 41.83 -25.49
C ARG A 10 34.25 41.86 -26.75
N PRO A 11 34.32 40.75 -27.53
CA PRO A 11 33.90 40.72 -28.91
C PRO A 11 33.11 39.45 -29.27
N GLN A 12 31.94 39.53 -29.89
CA GLN A 12 31.56 39.62 -31.32
C GLN A 12 32.00 38.43 -32.21
N GLN A 13 30.97 37.73 -32.65
CA GLN A 13 30.57 37.22 -33.97
C GLN A 13 31.65 36.87 -35.00
N GLY A 14 31.40 35.73 -35.66
CA GLY A 14 31.98 35.33 -36.93
C GLY A 14 31.10 34.33 -37.67
N GLU A 15 30.16 34.86 -38.47
CA GLU A 15 29.52 34.15 -39.59
C GLU A 15 30.54 33.80 -40.66
N ARG A 16 30.40 32.64 -41.30
CA ARG A 16 30.75 32.45 -42.72
C ARG A 16 29.84 31.42 -43.37
N GLN A 17 29.17 31.95 -44.39
CA GLN A 17 28.46 31.31 -45.48
C GLN A 17 29.41 30.64 -46.48
N GLY A 18 28.81 29.84 -47.31
CA GLY A 18 29.23 29.51 -48.70
C GLY A 18 29.45 28.00 -48.88
N ASP A 19 29.09 27.36 -49.90
CA ASP A 19 28.23 27.50 -51.06
C ASP A 19 28.31 26.15 -51.81
N ARG A 20 27.18 25.69 -52.33
CA ARG A 20 26.84 25.12 -53.63
C ARG A 20 27.63 23.94 -54.26
N HIS A 21 26.76 23.12 -54.85
CA HIS A 21 26.78 22.36 -56.11
C HIS A 21 27.22 20.89 -56.05
N GLY A 22 26.32 20.03 -56.52
CA GLY A 22 26.51 19.14 -57.66
C GLY A 22 25.46 18.05 -57.78
N ASP A 23 24.51 18.31 -58.67
CA ASP A 23 23.64 17.34 -59.33
C ASP A 23 24.42 16.16 -59.90
N ARG A 24 23.87 14.96 -59.87
CA ARG A 24 23.78 14.06 -61.02
C ARG A 24 22.81 12.91 -60.86
N ARG A 25 21.89 12.89 -61.80
CA ARG A 25 20.89 11.91 -62.21
C ARG A 25 21.51 10.56 -62.62
N GLY A 26 20.69 9.51 -62.52
CA GLY A 26 20.81 8.26 -63.28
C GLY A 26 20.24 7.14 -62.38
N GLY A 27 19.22 6.41 -62.72
CA GLY A 27 18.66 5.92 -63.96
C GLY A 27 18.09 4.53 -63.54
N ARG A 28 16.78 4.35 -63.59
CA ARG A 28 16.14 3.02 -63.55
C ARG A 28 16.56 2.19 -64.74
N PRO A 29 16.49 0.84 -64.68
CA PRO A 29 15.52 0.21 -65.56
C PRO A 29 14.62 -0.82 -64.84
N ASP A 30 13.40 -0.81 -65.31
CA ASP A 30 12.37 -1.82 -65.14
C ASP A 30 12.79 -3.14 -65.82
N HIS A 31 12.50 -4.25 -65.18
CA HIS A 31 12.31 -5.54 -65.85
C HIS A 31 11.01 -6.21 -65.41
N HIS A 32 10.03 -6.14 -66.32
CA HIS A 32 8.93 -7.08 -66.43
C HIS A 32 9.46 -8.46 -66.76
N HIS A 33 9.01 -9.51 -66.04
CA HIS A 33 8.79 -10.83 -66.60
C HIS A 33 7.59 -11.50 -65.89
N GLN A 34 6.57 -11.58 -66.63
CA GLN A 34 5.65 -12.66 -67.04
C GLN A 34 5.43 -13.82 -66.04
N ASN A 35 4.19 -13.87 -65.73
CA ASN A 35 3.32 -14.94 -65.27
C ASN A 35 3.50 -16.27 -65.98
N GLN A 36 3.77 -17.35 -65.25
CA GLN A 36 3.40 -18.71 -65.68
C GLN A 36 2.89 -19.49 -64.48
N GLY A 37 1.62 -19.90 -64.55
CA GLY A 37 0.96 -20.73 -63.57
C GLY A 37 1.50 -22.13 -63.53
N TYR A 38 1.58 -22.68 -62.35
CA TYR A 38 1.56 -24.15 -62.12
C TYR A 38 0.50 -24.44 -61.07
N GLN A 39 -0.52 -25.15 -61.54
CA GLN A 39 -1.44 -25.96 -60.69
C GLN A 39 -0.69 -27.17 -60.18
N GLY A 40 -0.92 -27.54 -58.93
CA GLY A 40 -0.65 -28.90 -58.51
C GLY A 40 -0.26 -29.09 -57.05
N GLY A 41 -1.12 -29.73 -56.29
CA GLY A 41 -0.73 -30.58 -55.21
C GLY A 41 -0.88 -30.03 -53.80
N GLN A 42 -2.04 -30.20 -53.17
CA GLN A 42 -2.16 -30.30 -51.70
C GLN A 42 -1.42 -31.54 -51.21
N PRO A 43 -0.58 -31.44 -50.18
CA PRO A 43 -0.32 -32.55 -49.29
C PRO A 43 -1.22 -32.39 -48.06
N GLN A 44 -2.18 -33.28 -47.97
CA GLN A 44 -2.78 -33.66 -46.70
C GLN A 44 -1.66 -34.24 -45.80
N ASN A 45 -1.35 -33.54 -44.73
CA ASN A 45 -0.62 -34.15 -43.64
C ASN A 45 -1.45 -33.95 -42.38
N GLY A 46 -2.21 -34.99 -42.07
CA GLY A 46 -2.87 -35.18 -40.78
C GLY A 46 -1.82 -35.43 -39.71
N GLY A 47 -1.41 -34.36 -39.05
CA GLY A 47 -0.70 -34.42 -37.78
C GLY A 47 -1.74 -34.63 -36.66
N GLN A 48 -1.98 -35.87 -36.31
CA GLN A 48 -2.70 -36.27 -35.11
C GLN A 48 -1.98 -35.63 -33.91
N GLN A 49 -2.63 -34.66 -33.26
CA GLN A 49 -2.31 -34.28 -31.88
C GLN A 49 -2.53 -35.53 -31.00
N PRO A 50 -1.57 -35.89 -30.13
CA PRO A 50 -1.83 -36.94 -29.17
C PRO A 50 -2.89 -36.50 -28.20
N GLN A 51 -4.10 -37.05 -28.31
CA GLN A 51 -5.09 -37.03 -27.27
C GLN A 51 -4.56 -37.86 -26.10
N VAL A 52 -4.08 -37.15 -25.07
CA VAL A 52 -3.83 -37.79 -23.77
C VAL A 52 -5.20 -38.06 -23.16
N GLN A 53 -5.63 -39.33 -23.25
CA GLN A 53 -6.72 -39.86 -22.45
C GLN A 53 -6.28 -39.84 -20.98
N GLY A 54 -6.57 -38.77 -20.26
CA GLY A 54 -6.40 -38.68 -18.82
C GLY A 54 -7.59 -39.35 -18.14
N ASN A 55 -7.36 -40.41 -17.41
CA ASN A 55 -8.25 -40.98 -16.42
C ASN A 55 -8.69 -39.84 -15.46
N GLY A 56 -9.99 -39.56 -15.42
CA GLY A 56 -10.60 -38.48 -14.64
C GLY A 56 -10.47 -38.68 -13.13
N ARG A 57 -9.38 -38.23 -12.56
CA ARG A 57 -9.30 -37.71 -11.22
C ARG A 57 -8.89 -36.23 -11.36
N GLU A 58 -9.81 -35.31 -11.10
CA GLU A 58 -9.48 -33.90 -10.94
C GLU A 58 -8.46 -33.80 -9.81
N VAL A 59 -7.20 -33.67 -10.18
CA VAL A 59 -6.14 -33.33 -9.23
C VAL A 59 -6.34 -31.84 -8.90
N PRO A 60 -6.52 -31.46 -7.63
CA PRO A 60 -6.73 -30.07 -7.26
C PRO A 60 -5.58 -29.21 -7.83
N LYS A 61 -5.90 -28.14 -8.49
CA LYS A 61 -4.92 -27.11 -8.87
C LYS A 61 -4.40 -26.49 -7.60
N LEU A 62 -3.22 -26.88 -7.15
CA LEU A 62 -2.58 -26.29 -5.99
C LEU A 62 -2.05 -24.89 -6.36
N ASP A 63 -2.21 -23.97 -5.42
CA ASP A 63 -1.66 -22.63 -5.49
C ASP A 63 -0.52 -22.49 -4.47
N ILE A 64 0.56 -21.81 -4.84
CA ILE A 64 1.71 -21.57 -3.93
C ILE A 64 1.25 -20.85 -2.68
N SER A 65 0.39 -19.84 -2.80
CA SER A 65 -0.09 -19.05 -1.68
C SER A 65 -0.93 -19.87 -0.69
N GLU A 66 -1.69 -20.86 -1.19
CA GLU A 66 -2.43 -21.80 -0.32
C GLU A 66 -1.47 -22.72 0.43
N LEU A 67 -0.47 -23.28 -0.26
CA LEU A 67 0.53 -24.15 0.37
C LEU A 67 1.34 -23.42 1.44
N THR A 68 1.67 -22.17 1.21
CA THR A 68 2.42 -21.33 2.16
C THR A 68 1.64 -21.06 3.46
N LYS A 69 0.32 -21.01 3.39
CA LYS A 69 -0.58 -20.84 4.57
C LYS A 69 -0.75 -22.13 5.37
N MET A 70 -0.51 -23.30 4.78
CA MET A 70 -0.70 -24.59 5.44
C MET A 70 0.35 -24.86 6.53
N THR A 71 -0.01 -25.73 7.49
CA THR A 71 0.95 -26.22 8.50
C THR A 71 1.94 -27.22 7.87
N VAL A 72 3.13 -27.35 8.47
CA VAL A 72 4.13 -28.33 8.00
C VAL A 72 3.56 -29.76 7.98
N SER A 73 2.72 -30.11 8.97
CA SER A 73 2.04 -31.41 9.03
C SER A 73 1.11 -31.66 7.84
N ASP A 74 0.37 -30.63 7.42
CA ASP A 74 -0.56 -30.78 6.30
C ASP A 74 0.17 -30.82 4.96
N ILE A 75 1.28 -30.07 4.84
CA ILE A 75 2.17 -30.12 3.68
C ILE A 75 2.83 -31.50 3.55
N LEU A 76 3.26 -32.12 4.65
CA LEU A 76 3.80 -33.48 4.64
C LEU A 76 2.77 -34.51 4.17
N LYS A 77 1.53 -34.46 4.68
CA LYS A 77 0.43 -35.31 4.18
C LYS A 77 0.17 -35.12 2.69
N MET A 78 0.36 -33.90 2.20
CA MET A 78 0.23 -33.61 0.77
C MET A 78 1.39 -34.18 -0.03
N ALA A 79 2.63 -34.07 0.48
CA ALA A 79 3.81 -34.69 -0.13
C ALA A 79 3.67 -36.22 -0.28
N GLU A 80 3.06 -36.89 0.71
CA GLU A 80 2.72 -38.33 0.64
C GLU A 80 1.74 -38.63 -0.51
N LYS A 81 0.73 -37.79 -0.75
CA LYS A 81 -0.20 -37.97 -1.88
C LYS A 81 0.48 -37.84 -3.24
N PHE A 82 1.58 -37.10 -3.34
CA PHE A 82 2.41 -36.98 -4.54
C PHE A 82 3.52 -38.07 -4.60
N ASN A 83 3.54 -39.01 -3.67
CA ASN A 83 4.57 -40.07 -3.56
C ASN A 83 6.00 -39.52 -3.51
N LEU A 84 6.21 -38.43 -2.78
CA LEU A 84 7.52 -37.82 -2.62
C LEU A 84 8.28 -38.51 -1.49
N GLU A 85 9.40 -39.16 -1.86
CA GLU A 85 10.32 -39.80 -0.91
C GLU A 85 11.37 -38.79 -0.38
N GLY A 86 11.89 -39.04 0.83
CA GLY A 86 12.97 -38.22 1.41
C GLY A 86 12.56 -36.83 1.82
N VAL A 87 11.29 -36.62 2.16
CA VAL A 87 10.74 -35.29 2.60
C VAL A 87 10.82 -35.08 4.12
N ALA A 88 11.14 -36.14 4.89
CA ALA A 88 11.28 -36.02 6.34
C ALA A 88 12.51 -35.17 6.70
N GLY A 89 12.32 -34.11 7.52
CA GLY A 89 13.40 -33.20 7.95
C GLY A 89 13.68 -32.01 7.01
N LEU A 90 12.97 -31.90 5.89
CA LEU A 90 13.05 -30.71 5.04
C LEU A 90 12.35 -29.51 5.68
N ARG A 91 12.86 -28.31 5.41
CA ARG A 91 12.19 -27.07 5.78
C ARG A 91 10.87 -26.93 5.00
N LYS A 92 9.90 -26.19 5.59
CA LYS A 92 8.59 -25.93 4.96
C LYS A 92 8.71 -25.52 3.49
N GLN A 93 9.64 -24.64 3.19
CA GLN A 93 9.92 -24.11 1.85
C GLN A 93 10.40 -25.16 0.86
N GLU A 94 11.31 -26.04 1.29
CA GLU A 94 11.83 -27.13 0.48
C GLU A 94 10.75 -28.17 0.17
N LEU A 95 9.83 -28.40 1.13
CA LEU A 95 8.66 -29.27 0.96
C LEU A 95 7.70 -28.69 -0.08
N ILE A 96 7.38 -27.40 0.01
CA ILE A 96 6.52 -26.70 -0.97
C ILE A 96 7.16 -26.80 -2.36
N GLY A 97 8.45 -26.50 -2.49
CA GLY A 97 9.16 -26.59 -3.76
C GLY A 97 9.05 -27.98 -4.41
N LYS A 98 9.29 -29.06 -3.63
CA LYS A 98 9.17 -30.44 -4.13
C LYS A 98 7.75 -30.83 -4.53
N ILE A 99 6.73 -30.40 -3.75
CA ILE A 99 5.33 -30.66 -4.11
C ILE A 99 4.97 -29.94 -5.42
N MET A 100 5.38 -28.69 -5.56
CA MET A 100 5.14 -27.89 -6.76
C MET A 100 5.84 -28.46 -8.00
N GLU A 101 7.08 -28.98 -7.86
CA GLU A 101 7.77 -29.69 -8.92
C GLU A 101 7.05 -30.98 -9.32
N ALA A 102 6.59 -31.77 -8.35
CA ALA A 102 5.84 -32.99 -8.60
C ALA A 102 4.53 -32.72 -9.32
N GLN A 103 3.80 -31.70 -8.89
CA GLN A 103 2.57 -31.26 -9.53
C GLN A 103 2.84 -30.75 -10.96
N ALA A 104 3.89 -29.97 -11.16
CA ALA A 104 4.27 -29.47 -12.47
C ALA A 104 4.64 -30.58 -13.43
N LYS A 105 5.29 -31.65 -12.93
CA LYS A 105 5.60 -32.88 -13.71
C LYS A 105 4.32 -33.63 -14.11
N GLN A 106 3.29 -33.63 -13.26
CA GLN A 106 2.02 -34.29 -13.54
C GLN A 106 1.09 -33.46 -14.43
N ASN A 107 0.97 -32.16 -14.17
CA ASN A 107 -0.04 -31.25 -14.78
C ASN A 107 0.58 -30.17 -15.68
N GLY A 108 1.88 -30.03 -15.75
CA GLY A 108 2.61 -29.11 -16.63
C GLY A 108 2.62 -27.63 -16.21
N LEU A 109 1.59 -27.14 -15.53
CA LEU A 109 1.44 -25.74 -15.14
C LEU A 109 0.81 -25.62 -13.75
N VAL A 110 1.28 -24.66 -12.99
CA VAL A 110 0.83 -24.36 -11.62
C VAL A 110 0.32 -22.94 -11.56
N ALA A 111 -0.66 -22.67 -10.70
CA ALA A 111 -1.07 -21.32 -10.39
C ALA A 111 -0.10 -20.66 -9.40
N GLY A 112 0.13 -19.36 -9.56
CA GLY A 112 0.91 -18.56 -8.62
C GLY A 112 0.49 -17.12 -8.69
N ASP A 113 0.62 -16.42 -7.57
CA ASP A 113 0.30 -15.01 -7.42
C ASP A 113 1.34 -14.30 -6.54
N GLY A 114 1.29 -12.98 -6.56
CA GLY A 114 2.15 -12.14 -5.74
C GLY A 114 2.13 -10.69 -6.20
N VAL A 115 2.78 -9.84 -5.43
CA VAL A 115 2.92 -8.42 -5.73
C VAL A 115 4.22 -8.17 -6.50
N LEU A 116 4.13 -7.52 -7.64
CA LEU A 116 5.26 -7.27 -8.53
C LEU A 116 6.21 -6.22 -7.94
N GLU A 117 7.43 -6.63 -7.68
CA GLU A 117 8.57 -5.76 -7.49
C GLU A 117 9.40 -5.75 -8.77
N ILE A 118 9.72 -4.56 -9.30
CA ILE A 118 10.57 -4.40 -10.48
C ILE A 118 11.94 -3.92 -10.03
N LEU A 119 12.98 -4.65 -10.42
CA LEU A 119 14.37 -4.31 -10.11
C LEU A 119 14.98 -3.36 -11.16
N PRO A 120 16.10 -2.67 -10.84
CA PRO A 120 16.72 -1.69 -11.74
C PRO A 120 17.07 -2.26 -13.12
N ASP A 121 17.38 -3.56 -13.20
CA ASP A 121 17.70 -4.26 -14.46
C ASP A 121 16.48 -4.52 -15.36
N GLY A 122 15.28 -4.13 -14.89
CA GLY A 122 14.04 -4.19 -15.65
C GLY A 122 13.29 -5.51 -15.61
N PHE A 123 13.81 -6.56 -14.96
CA PHE A 123 13.05 -7.75 -14.60
C PHE A 123 12.37 -7.58 -13.25
N GLY A 124 11.46 -8.49 -12.89
CA GLY A 124 10.74 -8.40 -11.61
C GLY A 124 10.58 -9.74 -10.94
N PHE A 125 10.07 -9.66 -9.70
CA PHE A 125 9.62 -10.79 -8.92
C PHE A 125 8.23 -10.55 -8.37
N LEU A 126 7.39 -11.59 -8.34
CA LEU A 126 6.17 -11.57 -7.56
C LEU A 126 6.53 -11.95 -6.13
N ARG A 127 6.31 -11.01 -5.22
CA ARG A 127 6.61 -11.14 -3.80
C ARG A 127 5.38 -11.62 -3.04
N SER A 128 5.55 -12.53 -2.09
CA SER A 128 4.48 -13.06 -1.26
C SER A 128 4.19 -12.17 -0.05
N GLU A 129 2.90 -12.03 0.30
CA GLU A 129 2.42 -11.41 1.54
C GLU A 129 2.99 -12.11 2.78
N GLU A 130 3.14 -13.44 2.76
CA GLU A 130 3.65 -14.23 3.87
C GLU A 130 5.08 -13.83 4.30
N TYR A 131 5.87 -13.32 3.35
CA TYR A 131 7.21 -12.77 3.59
C TYR A 131 7.23 -11.24 3.66
N ASN A 132 6.07 -10.61 3.92
CA ASN A 132 5.93 -9.16 3.98
C ASN A 132 6.51 -8.46 2.71
N TYR A 133 6.36 -9.09 1.55
CA TYR A 133 6.90 -8.65 0.25
C TYR A 133 8.43 -8.53 0.18
N LEU A 134 9.15 -9.10 1.14
CA LEU A 134 10.60 -9.22 1.09
C LEU A 134 11.02 -10.39 0.20
N SER A 135 12.30 -10.37 -0.21
CA SER A 135 12.87 -11.41 -1.05
C SER A 135 12.84 -12.79 -0.36
N SER A 136 12.33 -13.79 -1.07
CA SER A 136 12.23 -15.16 -0.61
C SER A 136 12.64 -16.16 -1.71
N HIS A 137 12.79 -17.44 -1.34
CA HIS A 137 13.03 -18.51 -2.30
C HIS A 137 11.79 -18.89 -3.13
N GLU A 138 10.62 -18.45 -2.70
CA GLU A 138 9.33 -18.69 -3.34
C GLU A 138 8.95 -17.61 -4.35
N ASP A 139 9.80 -16.61 -4.53
CA ASP A 139 9.57 -15.52 -5.48
C ASP A 139 9.44 -16.07 -6.91
N ILE A 140 8.49 -15.50 -7.66
CA ILE A 140 8.22 -15.88 -9.03
C ILE A 140 8.85 -14.85 -9.96
N TYR A 141 9.78 -15.27 -10.80
CA TYR A 141 10.46 -14.42 -11.77
C TYR A 141 9.50 -13.94 -12.86
N VAL A 142 9.57 -12.64 -13.18
CA VAL A 142 8.84 -11.98 -14.27
C VAL A 142 9.82 -11.34 -15.24
N SER A 143 9.74 -11.71 -16.51
CA SER A 143 10.67 -11.21 -17.51
C SER A 143 10.43 -9.77 -17.90
N PRO A 144 11.48 -9.00 -18.32
CA PRO A 144 11.33 -7.62 -18.82
C PRO A 144 10.37 -7.51 -20.00
N SER A 145 10.33 -8.53 -20.85
CA SER A 145 9.44 -8.58 -22.02
C SER A 145 7.97 -8.66 -21.62
N GLN A 146 7.63 -9.45 -20.59
CA GLN A 146 6.26 -9.52 -20.04
C GLN A 146 5.86 -8.20 -19.40
N ILE A 147 6.74 -7.60 -18.58
CA ILE A 147 6.51 -6.32 -17.92
C ILE A 147 6.18 -5.24 -18.96
N LYS A 148 7.01 -5.11 -20.00
CA LYS A 148 6.81 -4.12 -21.07
C LYS A 148 5.57 -4.42 -21.93
N LYS A 149 5.40 -5.65 -22.37
CA LYS A 149 4.29 -6.06 -23.26
C LYS A 149 2.92 -5.86 -22.62
N LEU A 150 2.80 -6.17 -21.33
CA LEU A 150 1.55 -6.12 -20.58
C LEU A 150 1.37 -4.82 -19.80
N GLY A 151 2.33 -3.90 -19.83
CA GLY A 151 2.27 -2.63 -19.11
C GLY A 151 2.19 -2.81 -17.59
N LEU A 152 2.85 -3.85 -17.06
CA LEU A 152 2.87 -4.14 -15.64
C LEU A 152 3.70 -3.10 -14.88
N ARG A 153 3.29 -2.79 -13.66
CA ARG A 153 3.92 -1.76 -12.82
C ARG A 153 4.24 -2.31 -11.43
N LYS A 154 5.24 -1.73 -10.78
CA LYS A 154 5.56 -2.03 -9.37
C LYS A 154 4.30 -1.88 -8.52
N GLY A 155 4.05 -2.86 -7.65
CA GLY A 155 2.87 -2.90 -6.79
C GLY A 155 1.65 -3.60 -7.41
N ASP A 156 1.69 -4.03 -8.68
CA ASP A 156 0.61 -4.84 -9.26
C ASP A 156 0.55 -6.20 -8.57
N THR A 157 -0.61 -6.59 -8.10
CA THR A 157 -0.89 -7.97 -7.66
C THR A 157 -1.22 -8.80 -8.89
N ILE A 158 -0.35 -9.73 -9.23
CA ILE A 158 -0.46 -10.53 -10.45
C ILE A 158 -0.79 -11.97 -10.07
N SER A 159 -1.80 -12.55 -10.74
CA SER A 159 -2.10 -13.97 -10.66
C SER A 159 -1.99 -14.60 -12.06
N GLY A 160 -1.41 -15.77 -12.14
CA GLY A 160 -1.16 -16.40 -13.43
C GLY A 160 -0.68 -17.84 -13.36
N LEU A 161 -0.22 -18.34 -14.50
CA LEU A 161 0.39 -19.66 -14.60
C LEU A 161 1.91 -19.54 -14.54
N ILE A 162 2.52 -20.39 -13.76
CA ILE A 162 3.97 -20.45 -13.56
C ILE A 162 4.52 -21.81 -13.97
N ARG A 163 5.82 -21.86 -14.22
CA ARG A 163 6.55 -23.10 -14.44
C ARG A 163 7.65 -23.28 -13.39
N PRO A 164 8.05 -24.52 -13.10
CA PRO A 164 9.18 -24.76 -12.23
C PRO A 164 10.49 -24.22 -12.83
N PRO A 165 11.52 -24.04 -11.99
CA PRO A 165 12.86 -23.69 -12.43
C PRO A 165 13.40 -24.75 -13.41
N LYS A 166 14.10 -24.31 -14.45
CA LYS A 166 14.90 -25.17 -15.31
C LYS A 166 16.29 -25.37 -14.71
N ASP A 167 17.07 -26.27 -15.32
CA ASP A 167 18.46 -26.49 -14.92
C ASP A 167 19.24 -25.14 -14.91
N GLY A 168 19.81 -24.82 -13.77
CA GLY A 168 20.52 -23.55 -13.54
C GLY A 168 19.65 -22.35 -13.09
N GLU A 169 18.33 -22.46 -13.12
CA GLU A 169 17.42 -21.44 -12.57
C GLU A 169 17.15 -21.71 -11.08
N ARG A 170 16.88 -20.65 -10.30
CA ARG A 170 16.57 -20.77 -8.86
C ARG A 170 15.10 -20.54 -8.54
N PHE A 171 14.37 -19.83 -9.40
CA PHE A 171 13.03 -19.35 -9.14
C PHE A 171 12.02 -19.94 -10.13
N PHE A 172 10.79 -20.08 -9.67
CA PHE A 172 9.67 -20.28 -10.57
C PHE A 172 9.59 -19.10 -11.55
N ALA A 173 9.05 -19.32 -12.73
CA ALA A 173 8.92 -18.27 -13.74
C ALA A 173 7.46 -18.12 -14.19
N LEU A 174 6.98 -16.87 -14.24
CA LEU A 174 5.66 -16.55 -14.74
C LEU A 174 5.61 -16.82 -16.24
N LEU A 175 4.65 -17.66 -16.67
CA LEU A 175 4.41 -17.98 -18.08
C LEU A 175 3.28 -17.12 -18.67
N GLN A 176 2.16 -17.08 -17.96
CA GLN A 176 0.96 -16.41 -18.43
C GLN A 176 0.31 -15.64 -17.29
N VAL A 177 0.07 -14.35 -17.49
CA VAL A 177 -0.74 -13.52 -16.60
C VAL A 177 -2.21 -13.79 -16.89
N LYS A 178 -3.00 -14.06 -15.85
CA LYS A 178 -4.46 -14.18 -15.91
C LYS A 178 -5.12 -12.89 -15.47
N THR A 179 -4.78 -12.44 -14.28
CA THR A 179 -5.35 -11.22 -13.71
C THR A 179 -4.27 -10.31 -13.15
N VAL A 180 -4.56 -9.02 -13.13
CA VAL A 180 -3.76 -8.00 -12.47
C VAL A 180 -4.68 -7.22 -11.54
N ASN A 181 -4.37 -7.19 -10.24
CA ASN A 181 -5.19 -6.57 -9.19
C ASN A 181 -6.65 -7.10 -9.19
N GLY A 182 -6.84 -8.39 -9.51
CA GLY A 182 -8.14 -9.04 -9.58
C GLY A 182 -8.95 -8.77 -10.86
N VAL A 183 -8.39 -8.01 -11.81
CA VAL A 183 -9.03 -7.67 -13.09
C VAL A 183 -8.32 -8.39 -14.23
N GLU A 184 -9.07 -8.83 -15.25
CA GLU A 184 -8.53 -9.46 -16.46
C GLU A 184 -7.57 -8.53 -17.19
N ILE A 185 -6.51 -9.09 -17.77
CA ILE A 185 -5.40 -8.35 -18.37
C ILE A 185 -5.84 -7.36 -19.46
N GLU A 186 -6.88 -7.71 -20.22
CA GLU A 186 -7.39 -6.91 -21.33
C GLU A 186 -7.96 -5.55 -20.85
N LYS A 187 -8.49 -5.52 -19.63
CA LYS A 187 -9.07 -4.31 -19.01
C LYS A 187 -8.01 -3.38 -18.40
N ILE A 188 -6.81 -3.91 -18.13
CA ILE A 188 -5.72 -3.19 -17.46
C ILE A 188 -4.99 -2.20 -18.38
N ALA A 189 -4.97 -2.46 -19.69
CA ALA A 189 -4.20 -1.67 -20.65
C ALA A 189 -4.59 -0.17 -20.69
N ARG A 190 -5.78 0.20 -20.23
CA ARG A 190 -6.31 1.58 -20.23
C ARG A 190 -6.37 2.22 -18.85
N ARG A 191 -5.81 1.58 -17.80
CA ARG A 191 -5.85 2.15 -16.46
C ARG A 191 -5.06 3.45 -16.39
N PRO A 192 -5.59 4.51 -15.75
CA PRO A 192 -4.88 5.76 -15.57
C PRO A 192 -3.66 5.56 -14.65
N LEU A 193 -2.73 6.50 -14.69
CA LEU A 193 -1.67 6.60 -13.70
C LEU A 193 -2.21 7.30 -12.45
N PHE A 194 -1.86 6.81 -11.26
CA PHE A 194 -2.29 7.40 -9.99
C PHE A 194 -2.01 8.91 -9.90
N ASP A 195 -0.85 9.34 -10.40
CA ASP A 195 -0.44 10.74 -10.35
C ASP A 195 -1.23 11.66 -11.31
N ASN A 196 -1.94 11.08 -12.29
CA ASN A 196 -2.78 11.80 -13.23
C ASN A 196 -4.25 11.89 -12.79
N LEU A 197 -4.62 11.20 -11.70
CA LEU A 197 -5.97 11.22 -11.16
C LEU A 197 -6.25 12.54 -10.42
N THR A 198 -7.47 13.07 -10.55
CA THR A 198 -7.88 14.35 -9.98
C THR A 198 -8.12 14.23 -8.47
N PRO A 199 -7.30 14.87 -7.59
CA PRO A 199 -7.47 14.77 -6.16
C PRO A 199 -8.61 15.66 -5.65
N LEU A 200 -9.48 15.11 -4.82
CA LEU A 200 -10.54 15.80 -4.11
C LEU A 200 -10.29 15.83 -2.59
N HIS A 201 -10.98 16.75 -1.90
CA HIS A 201 -11.11 16.65 -0.46
C HIS A 201 -11.94 15.43 -0.07
N PRO A 202 -11.69 14.79 1.10
CA PRO A 202 -12.58 13.78 1.64
C PRO A 202 -14.01 14.29 1.74
N ASN A 203 -14.95 13.62 1.10
CA ASN A 203 -16.38 13.98 1.07
C ASN A 203 -17.31 12.80 1.36
N ALA A 204 -16.78 11.59 1.42
CA ALA A 204 -17.47 10.38 1.82
C ALA A 204 -16.90 9.93 3.17
N ARG A 205 -17.74 9.91 4.21
CA ARG A 205 -17.34 9.56 5.58
C ARG A 205 -17.26 8.06 5.77
N PHE A 206 -16.24 7.62 6.50
CA PHE A 206 -16.22 6.30 7.14
C PHE A 206 -16.98 6.37 8.47
N THR A 207 -17.89 5.43 8.70
CA THR A 207 -18.56 5.25 9.98
C THR A 207 -17.77 4.27 10.83
N LEU A 208 -17.32 4.72 12.01
CA LEU A 208 -16.54 3.90 12.94
C LEU A 208 -17.39 3.40 14.12
N GLU A 209 -18.56 3.99 14.34
CA GLU A 209 -19.53 3.50 15.31
C GLU A 209 -20.01 2.09 14.93
N THR A 210 -19.83 1.11 15.83
CA THR A 210 -20.27 -0.29 15.63
C THR A 210 -21.33 -0.68 16.64
N VAL A 211 -20.95 -0.86 17.90
CA VAL A 211 -21.83 -1.27 18.99
C VAL A 211 -21.88 -0.20 20.08
N LYS A 212 -22.96 -0.17 20.88
CA LYS A 212 -23.15 0.80 21.96
C LYS A 212 -21.94 0.93 22.90
N THR A 213 -21.27 -0.18 23.18
CA THR A 213 -20.14 -0.22 24.12
C THR A 213 -18.82 0.23 23.52
N ASP A 214 -18.72 0.36 22.19
CA ASP A 214 -17.52 0.87 21.55
C ASP A 214 -17.53 2.41 21.53
N LEU A 215 -17.12 2.99 22.65
CA LEU A 215 -17.05 4.43 22.81
C LEU A 215 -15.92 5.07 21.97
N THR A 216 -14.93 4.26 21.55
CA THR A 216 -13.80 4.75 20.73
C THR A 216 -14.27 5.20 19.33
N GLY A 217 -14.94 4.30 18.60
CA GLY A 217 -15.49 4.62 17.27
C GLY A 217 -16.50 5.76 17.34
N ARG A 218 -17.37 5.75 18.36
CA ARG A 218 -18.35 6.81 18.61
C ARG A 218 -17.71 8.17 18.86
N THR A 219 -16.66 8.22 19.67
CA THR A 219 -15.92 9.47 19.94
C THR A 219 -15.24 10.00 18.70
N ILE A 220 -14.57 9.13 17.92
CA ILE A 220 -13.88 9.53 16.68
C ILE A 220 -14.90 10.06 15.66
N ASP A 221 -16.01 9.37 15.46
CA ASP A 221 -17.05 9.80 14.54
C ASP A 221 -17.59 11.21 14.85
N LEU A 222 -17.78 11.55 16.12
CA LEU A 222 -18.29 12.87 16.50
C LEU A 222 -17.22 13.94 16.48
N MET A 223 -16.02 13.64 16.99
CA MET A 223 -15.03 14.69 17.27
C MET A 223 -13.99 14.86 16.16
N VAL A 224 -13.77 13.81 15.33
CA VAL A 224 -12.72 13.81 14.30
C VAL A 224 -13.10 12.86 13.15
N PRO A 225 -14.19 13.16 12.44
CA PRO A 225 -14.69 12.28 11.38
C PRO A 225 -13.60 11.98 10.36
N VAL A 226 -13.57 10.73 9.93
CA VAL A 226 -12.61 10.22 8.95
C VAL A 226 -13.31 10.04 7.61
N GLY A 227 -12.76 10.61 6.56
CA GLY A 227 -13.30 10.47 5.20
C GLY A 227 -12.40 9.66 4.28
N GLN A 228 -12.99 9.18 3.19
CA GLN A 228 -12.26 8.54 2.11
C GLN A 228 -11.23 9.53 1.52
N GLY A 229 -9.97 9.11 1.45
CA GLY A 229 -8.87 9.99 1.04
C GLY A 229 -8.25 10.83 2.15
N GLN A 230 -8.59 10.57 3.43
CA GLN A 230 -8.07 11.30 4.58
C GLN A 230 -6.57 11.05 4.78
N ARG A 231 -5.82 12.10 5.12
CA ARG A 231 -4.46 12.03 5.67
C ARG A 231 -4.53 12.31 7.16
N GLN A 232 -4.68 11.25 7.96
CA GLN A 232 -4.88 11.38 9.40
C GLN A 232 -3.64 11.02 10.19
N LEU A 233 -3.28 11.85 11.16
CA LEU A 233 -2.25 11.56 12.15
C LEU A 233 -2.90 11.21 13.49
N ILE A 234 -2.46 10.10 14.09
CA ILE A 234 -2.72 9.77 15.49
C ILE A 234 -1.46 10.13 16.27
N VAL A 235 -1.49 11.28 16.93
CA VAL A 235 -0.36 11.83 17.69
C VAL A 235 -0.34 11.20 19.06
N ALA A 236 0.66 10.39 19.35
CA ALA A 236 0.67 9.54 20.53
C ALA A 236 2.01 9.64 21.30
N ALA A 237 1.91 9.98 22.58
CA ALA A 237 2.99 9.73 23.53
C ALA A 237 3.09 8.21 23.85
N PRO A 238 4.24 7.73 24.35
CA PRO A 238 4.37 6.33 24.75
C PRO A 238 3.31 5.90 25.79
N LYS A 239 2.74 4.69 25.61
CA LYS A 239 1.75 4.06 26.51
C LYS A 239 0.37 4.77 26.57
N THR A 240 -0.04 5.50 25.55
CA THR A 240 -1.34 6.16 25.47
C THR A 240 -2.45 5.32 24.80
N GLY A 241 -2.18 4.07 24.44
CA GLY A 241 -3.15 3.17 23.81
C GLY A 241 -3.20 3.29 22.28
N LYS A 242 -2.12 3.75 21.65
CA LYS A 242 -1.96 3.89 20.20
C LYS A 242 -2.44 2.65 19.43
N THR A 243 -1.90 1.48 19.75
CA THR A 243 -2.19 0.21 19.06
C THR A 243 -3.66 -0.19 19.21
N MET A 244 -4.25 0.02 20.40
CA MET A 244 -5.68 -0.28 20.64
C MET A 244 -6.60 0.59 19.78
N ILE A 245 -6.28 1.88 19.59
CA ILE A 245 -7.08 2.76 18.73
C ILE A 245 -6.98 2.30 17.27
N LEU A 246 -5.79 1.96 16.78
CA LEU A 246 -5.61 1.43 15.43
C LEU A 246 -6.41 0.14 15.20
N GLN A 247 -6.35 -0.81 16.14
CA GLN A 247 -7.15 -2.05 16.09
C GLN A 247 -8.65 -1.77 16.06
N ARG A 248 -9.12 -0.79 16.86
CA ARG A 248 -10.54 -0.40 16.86
C ARG A 248 -10.95 0.23 15.54
N ILE A 249 -10.15 1.14 14.99
CA ILE A 249 -10.39 1.74 13.68
C ILE A 249 -10.43 0.64 12.61
N ALA A 250 -9.44 -0.27 12.59
CA ALA A 250 -9.39 -1.38 11.64
C ALA A 250 -10.65 -2.24 11.69
N ASN A 251 -11.06 -2.67 12.88
CA ASN A 251 -12.23 -3.51 13.07
C ASN A 251 -13.54 -2.79 12.73
N SER A 252 -13.65 -1.50 13.07
CA SER A 252 -14.82 -0.69 12.69
C SER A 252 -14.93 -0.53 11.19
N LEU A 253 -13.83 -0.24 10.52
CA LEU A 253 -13.78 -0.11 9.06
C LEU A 253 -14.21 -1.40 8.36
N THR A 254 -13.64 -2.53 8.73
CA THR A 254 -13.97 -3.82 8.09
C THR A 254 -15.37 -4.33 8.44
N THR A 255 -15.95 -3.89 9.55
CA THR A 255 -17.33 -4.23 9.94
C THR A 255 -18.35 -3.40 9.18
N ASN A 256 -18.13 -2.09 9.10
CA ASN A 256 -19.11 -1.16 8.53
C ASN A 256 -18.92 -0.93 7.02
N HIS A 257 -17.71 -1.19 6.50
CA HIS A 257 -17.33 -0.97 5.10
C HIS A 257 -16.62 -2.20 4.54
N PRO A 258 -17.36 -3.30 4.26
CA PRO A 258 -16.77 -4.57 3.79
C PRO A 258 -16.11 -4.46 2.40
N ASP A 259 -16.43 -3.41 1.65
CA ASP A 259 -15.91 -3.20 0.28
C ASP A 259 -14.55 -2.47 0.25
N ILE A 260 -14.01 -2.09 1.42
CA ILE A 260 -12.69 -1.46 1.47
C ILE A 260 -11.58 -2.51 1.48
N ASP A 261 -10.46 -2.15 0.87
CA ASP A 261 -9.21 -2.90 1.00
C ASP A 261 -8.38 -2.30 2.14
N LEU A 262 -8.27 -3.02 3.25
CA LEU A 262 -7.52 -2.58 4.44
C LEU A 262 -6.13 -3.20 4.46
N ILE A 263 -5.10 -2.35 4.54
CA ILE A 263 -3.70 -2.73 4.72
C ILE A 263 -3.19 -2.12 6.03
N VAL A 264 -2.67 -2.95 6.92
CA VAL A 264 -1.98 -2.51 8.14
C VAL A 264 -0.48 -2.67 7.91
N LEU A 265 0.25 -1.57 7.99
CA LEU A 265 1.69 -1.52 7.81
C LEU A 265 2.38 -1.19 9.13
N LEU A 266 3.11 -2.15 9.68
CA LEU A 266 3.84 -2.04 10.93
C LEU A 266 5.34 -1.90 10.65
N ILE A 267 5.94 -0.76 11.02
CA ILE A 267 7.35 -0.47 10.76
C ILE A 267 8.10 -0.31 12.08
N ASP A 268 9.13 -1.12 12.27
CA ASP A 268 10.00 -1.13 13.45
C ASP A 268 9.18 -1.38 14.74
N GLU A 269 8.11 -2.21 14.64
CA GLU A 269 7.29 -2.64 15.77
C GLU A 269 7.74 -4.02 16.27
N ARG A 270 7.25 -4.42 17.46
CA ARG A 270 7.63 -5.67 18.10
C ARG A 270 6.94 -6.87 17.47
N PRO A 271 7.59 -8.04 17.36
CA PRO A 271 6.99 -9.26 16.80
C PRO A 271 5.69 -9.69 17.51
N GLU A 272 5.58 -9.50 18.82
CA GLU A 272 4.36 -9.78 19.57
C GLU A 272 3.20 -8.84 19.19
N GLU A 273 3.49 -7.54 18.95
CA GLU A 273 2.47 -6.57 18.50
C GLU A 273 2.01 -6.88 17.07
N VAL A 274 2.92 -7.35 16.20
CA VAL A 274 2.58 -7.84 14.86
C VAL A 274 1.64 -9.04 14.92
N THR A 275 1.95 -10.01 15.80
CA THR A 275 1.13 -11.20 15.99
C THR A 275 -0.27 -10.86 16.50
N ASP A 276 -0.35 -9.94 17.45
CA ASP A 276 -1.62 -9.45 17.99
C ASP A 276 -2.46 -8.75 16.90
N MET A 277 -1.83 -7.92 16.08
CA MET A 277 -2.52 -7.25 14.98
C MET A 277 -3.05 -8.26 13.95
N LYS A 278 -2.22 -9.23 13.53
CA LYS A 278 -2.63 -10.31 12.61
C LYS A 278 -3.81 -11.15 13.13
N ARG A 279 -3.91 -11.33 14.45
CA ARG A 279 -5.00 -12.09 15.07
C ARG A 279 -6.28 -11.30 15.29
N SER A 280 -6.15 -9.99 15.48
CA SER A 280 -7.27 -9.11 15.88
C SER A 280 -7.91 -8.33 14.73
N VAL A 281 -7.25 -8.20 13.59
CA VAL A 281 -7.70 -7.38 12.46
C VAL A 281 -8.02 -8.25 11.24
N ARG A 282 -9.13 -7.96 10.59
CA ARG A 282 -9.49 -8.53 9.28
C ARG A 282 -8.95 -7.61 8.19
N GLY A 283 -7.81 -7.96 7.62
CA GLY A 283 -7.13 -7.17 6.59
C GLY A 283 -5.73 -7.71 6.35
N GLU A 284 -5.07 -7.18 5.37
CA GLU A 284 -3.68 -7.51 5.08
C GLU A 284 -2.77 -6.85 6.11
N VAL A 285 -1.95 -7.62 6.83
CA VAL A 285 -1.02 -7.12 7.85
C VAL A 285 0.40 -7.38 7.42
N ILE A 286 1.08 -6.34 7.00
CA ILE A 286 2.47 -6.33 6.54
C ILE A 286 3.35 -5.67 7.60
N ALA A 287 4.46 -6.30 7.94
CA ALA A 287 5.34 -5.80 8.99
C ALA A 287 6.82 -5.90 8.60
N SER A 288 7.59 -4.97 9.14
CA SER A 288 9.04 -5.07 9.23
C SER A 288 9.41 -4.73 10.67
N THR A 289 9.82 -5.75 11.42
CA THR A 289 10.03 -5.69 12.88
C THR A 289 11.34 -5.03 13.25
N PHE A 290 11.50 -4.65 14.51
CA PHE A 290 12.64 -3.85 15.00
C PHE A 290 14.01 -4.53 14.82
N ASP A 291 14.05 -5.84 14.65
CA ASP A 291 15.24 -6.64 14.38
C ASP A 291 15.69 -6.62 12.92
N GLU A 292 14.85 -6.07 12.02
CA GLU A 292 15.18 -5.88 10.62
C GLU A 292 15.96 -4.57 10.39
N PRO A 293 16.87 -4.51 9.41
CA PRO A 293 17.61 -3.30 9.08
C PRO A 293 16.72 -2.24 8.38
N ALA A 294 17.14 -0.97 8.45
CA ALA A 294 16.35 0.17 7.97
C ALA A 294 15.97 0.13 6.47
N ASP A 295 16.82 -0.45 5.64
CA ASP A 295 16.52 -0.63 4.21
C ASP A 295 15.33 -1.57 3.97
N ARG A 296 15.13 -2.57 4.82
CA ARG A 296 13.95 -3.46 4.79
C ARG A 296 12.68 -2.70 5.13
N HIS A 297 12.70 -1.85 6.16
CA HIS A 297 11.56 -0.98 6.50
C HIS A 297 11.14 -0.12 5.32
N VAL A 298 12.11 0.47 4.63
CA VAL A 298 11.86 1.30 3.44
C VAL A 298 11.30 0.47 2.30
N GLN A 299 11.89 -0.69 1.99
CA GLN A 299 11.46 -1.57 0.90
C GLN A 299 10.00 -2.01 1.08
N VAL A 300 9.65 -2.48 2.30
CA VAL A 300 8.28 -2.91 2.62
C VAL A 300 7.29 -1.75 2.48
N ALA A 301 7.63 -0.57 3.01
CA ALA A 301 6.75 0.60 2.90
C ALA A 301 6.54 1.04 1.44
N GLU A 302 7.59 1.02 0.62
CA GLU A 302 7.48 1.40 -0.79
C GLU A 302 6.63 0.43 -1.60
N ILE A 303 6.73 -0.88 -1.38
CA ILE A 303 5.92 -1.85 -2.12
C ILE A 303 4.45 -1.78 -1.70
N VAL A 304 4.17 -1.59 -0.41
CA VAL A 304 2.80 -1.39 0.11
C VAL A 304 2.16 -0.14 -0.48
N LEU A 305 2.90 0.98 -0.53
CA LEU A 305 2.39 2.21 -1.13
C LEU A 305 2.06 2.03 -2.61
N GLU A 306 2.97 1.42 -3.37
CA GLU A 306 2.74 1.18 -4.79
C GLU A 306 1.56 0.22 -5.02
N LYS A 307 1.41 -0.84 -4.21
CA LYS A 307 0.24 -1.71 -4.23
C LYS A 307 -1.05 -0.91 -3.99
N ALA A 308 -1.10 -0.11 -2.93
CA ALA A 308 -2.25 0.71 -2.62
C ALA A 308 -2.63 1.66 -3.77
N LYS A 309 -1.65 2.31 -4.41
CA LYS A 309 -1.88 3.14 -5.60
C LYS A 309 -2.45 2.32 -6.77
N ARG A 310 -1.90 1.11 -7.05
CA ARG A 310 -2.40 0.25 -8.14
C ARG A 310 -3.86 -0.14 -7.94
N MET A 311 -4.25 -0.43 -6.70
CA MET A 311 -5.63 -0.76 -6.36
C MET A 311 -6.54 0.46 -6.53
N THR A 312 -6.10 1.63 -6.10
CA THR A 312 -6.85 2.89 -6.23
C THR A 312 -7.05 3.29 -7.69
N GLU A 313 -6.07 3.05 -8.59
CA GLU A 313 -6.20 3.27 -10.04
C GLU A 313 -7.35 2.47 -10.69
N LEU A 314 -7.82 1.42 -10.02
CA LEU A 314 -8.96 0.61 -10.45
C LEU A 314 -10.27 1.00 -9.75
N GLY A 315 -10.31 2.14 -9.11
CA GLY A 315 -11.51 2.65 -8.44
C GLY A 315 -11.78 2.04 -7.06
N LYS A 316 -10.82 1.32 -6.46
CA LYS A 316 -10.96 0.75 -5.13
C LYS A 316 -10.75 1.79 -4.02
N ASN A 317 -11.45 1.60 -2.90
CA ASN A 317 -11.24 2.37 -1.68
C ASN A 317 -10.24 1.63 -0.80
N VAL A 318 -9.02 2.16 -0.73
CA VAL A 318 -7.91 1.56 0.02
C VAL A 318 -7.65 2.36 1.28
N VAL A 319 -7.51 1.68 2.41
CA VAL A 319 -7.12 2.28 3.69
C VAL A 319 -5.80 1.65 4.14
N VAL A 320 -4.81 2.50 4.38
CA VAL A 320 -3.52 2.10 4.97
C VAL A 320 -3.44 2.62 6.40
N LEU A 321 -3.34 1.70 7.37
CA LEU A 321 -3.03 2.04 8.76
C LEU A 321 -1.52 1.86 8.95
N LEU A 322 -0.80 2.93 9.25
CA LEU A 322 0.66 2.92 9.41
C LEU A 322 1.08 3.12 10.86
N ASP A 323 1.72 2.15 11.44
CA ASP A 323 2.35 2.25 12.75
C ASP A 323 3.86 1.99 12.66
N SER A 324 4.76 2.99 12.67
CA SER A 324 4.51 4.43 12.78
C SER A 324 5.23 5.21 11.67
N ILE A 325 4.69 6.37 11.32
CA ILE A 325 5.34 7.27 10.36
C ILE A 325 6.67 7.84 10.89
N THR A 326 6.77 8.02 12.22
CA THR A 326 8.00 8.48 12.87
C THR A 326 9.14 7.48 12.65
N ARG A 327 8.87 6.18 12.84
CA ARG A 327 9.86 5.12 12.65
C ARG A 327 10.21 4.94 11.16
N LEU A 328 9.21 5.05 10.29
CA LEU A 328 9.45 5.05 8.84
C LEU A 328 10.35 6.22 8.43
N ALA A 329 10.12 7.42 8.95
CA ALA A 329 10.96 8.59 8.69
C ALA A 329 12.39 8.41 9.21
N ARG A 330 12.58 7.79 10.39
CA ARG A 330 13.90 7.42 10.92
C ARG A 330 14.62 6.43 9.99
N ALA A 331 13.90 5.40 9.49
CA ALA A 331 14.47 4.44 8.55
C ALA A 331 14.94 5.13 7.27
N TYR A 332 14.14 6.01 6.71
CA TYR A 332 14.56 6.81 5.54
C TYR A 332 15.77 7.71 5.84
N ASN A 333 15.83 8.27 7.04
CA ASN A 333 17.01 9.07 7.45
C ASN A 333 18.29 8.23 7.49
N THR A 334 18.19 6.99 7.97
CA THR A 334 19.32 6.06 8.06
C THR A 334 19.83 5.63 6.67
N VAL A 335 18.92 5.37 5.71
CA VAL A 335 19.30 4.89 4.37
C VAL A 335 19.62 6.02 3.39
N THR A 336 19.30 7.28 3.73
CA THR A 336 19.62 8.42 2.87
C THR A 336 21.12 8.73 2.95
N PRO A 337 21.82 8.78 1.80
CA PRO A 337 23.24 9.18 1.79
C PRO A 337 23.41 10.57 2.40
N SER A 338 24.47 10.74 3.20
CA SER A 338 24.76 12.04 3.82
C SER A 338 25.05 13.10 2.76
N SER A 339 24.28 14.19 2.83
CA SER A 339 24.44 15.35 1.96
C SER A 339 25.36 16.43 2.56
N GLY A 340 25.81 16.24 3.80
CA GLY A 340 26.53 17.24 4.60
C GLY A 340 25.64 18.39 5.09
N ARG A 341 24.31 18.34 4.82
CA ARG A 341 23.32 19.33 5.27
C ARG A 341 22.33 18.66 6.21
N VAL A 342 22.58 18.79 7.49
CA VAL A 342 21.78 18.16 8.54
C VAL A 342 20.84 19.21 9.16
N LEU A 343 19.57 18.89 9.25
CA LEU A 343 18.54 19.67 9.94
C LEU A 343 18.66 19.45 11.46
N SER A 344 17.91 20.22 12.24
CA SER A 344 17.80 20.03 13.68
C SER A 344 17.41 18.59 14.01
N GLY A 345 18.00 18.03 15.08
CA GLY A 345 17.73 16.65 15.49
C GLY A 345 18.46 15.56 14.70
N GLY A 346 19.42 15.90 13.83
CA GLY A 346 20.22 14.92 13.09
C GLY A 346 19.53 14.35 11.84
N LEU A 347 18.55 15.07 11.29
CA LEU A 347 17.86 14.70 10.05
C LEU A 347 18.61 15.20 8.81
N GLU A 348 18.91 14.32 7.87
CA GLU A 348 19.37 14.71 6.54
C GLU A 348 18.30 15.54 5.80
N SER A 349 18.72 16.61 5.14
CA SER A 349 17.80 17.60 4.55
C SER A 349 16.80 17.03 3.54
N THR A 350 17.15 15.91 2.89
CA THR A 350 16.31 15.24 1.88
C THR A 350 15.58 14.00 2.40
N SER A 351 15.89 13.53 3.62
CA SER A 351 15.39 12.25 4.15
C SER A 351 13.88 12.19 4.29
N LEU A 352 13.22 13.31 4.59
CA LEU A 352 11.77 13.37 4.79
C LEU A 352 10.96 13.48 3.48
N GLN A 353 11.59 13.67 2.32
CA GLN A 353 10.86 13.81 1.05
C GLN A 353 10.06 12.56 0.70
N ARG A 354 10.68 11.37 0.81
CA ARG A 354 10.02 10.09 0.51
C ARG A 354 8.89 9.76 1.48
N PRO A 355 9.07 9.81 2.81
CA PRO A 355 7.98 9.57 3.74
C PRO A 355 6.86 10.62 3.64
N LYS A 356 7.17 11.88 3.30
CA LYS A 356 6.13 12.88 2.97
C LYS A 356 5.36 12.51 1.71
N ARG A 357 6.02 11.98 0.67
CA ARG A 357 5.32 11.46 -0.52
C ARG A 357 4.43 10.27 -0.18
N PHE A 358 4.90 9.39 0.71
CA PHE A 358 4.09 8.28 1.21
C PHE A 358 2.78 8.80 1.81
N PHE A 359 2.87 9.63 2.83
CA PHE A 359 1.69 10.18 3.52
C PHE A 359 0.86 11.10 2.63
N GLY A 360 1.51 11.90 1.81
CA GLY A 360 0.87 12.81 0.84
C GLY A 360 0.17 12.12 -0.33
N ALA A 361 0.38 10.81 -0.54
CA ALA A 361 -0.32 10.05 -1.55
C ALA A 361 -1.82 9.89 -1.25
N ALA A 362 -2.21 9.96 0.04
CA ALA A 362 -3.62 9.85 0.43
C ALA A 362 -4.46 10.97 -0.19
N ARG A 363 -5.51 10.57 -0.91
CA ARG A 363 -6.46 11.46 -1.59
C ARG A 363 -7.75 10.74 -1.93
N ASN A 364 -8.84 11.47 -1.95
CA ASN A 364 -10.05 11.05 -2.63
C ASN A 364 -9.93 11.41 -4.12
N ILE A 365 -10.57 10.67 -5.02
CA ILE A 365 -10.36 10.75 -6.47
C ILE A 365 -11.68 10.99 -7.17
N GLU A 366 -11.73 11.97 -8.07
CA GLU A 366 -12.92 12.34 -8.82
C GLU A 366 -13.40 11.22 -9.75
N GLU A 367 -12.45 10.51 -10.36
CA GLU A 367 -12.70 9.40 -11.28
C GLU A 367 -13.15 8.12 -10.57
N GLY A 368 -13.15 8.13 -9.25
CA GLY A 368 -13.55 7.01 -8.38
C GLY A 368 -12.41 6.38 -7.62
N GLY A 369 -12.75 5.79 -6.49
CA GLY A 369 -11.78 5.23 -5.54
C GLY A 369 -11.13 6.26 -4.63
N SER A 370 -10.43 5.77 -3.63
CA SER A 370 -9.71 6.62 -2.68
C SER A 370 -8.52 5.90 -2.06
N LEU A 371 -7.48 6.65 -1.70
CA LEU A 371 -6.40 6.19 -0.83
C LEU A 371 -6.45 6.98 0.46
N THR A 372 -6.77 6.31 1.56
CA THR A 372 -6.78 6.89 2.91
C THR A 372 -5.55 6.39 3.67
N ILE A 373 -4.84 7.29 4.36
CA ILE A 373 -3.71 6.90 5.20
C ILE A 373 -3.92 7.44 6.60
N ILE A 374 -4.00 6.55 7.57
CA ILE A 374 -4.07 6.86 9.00
C ILE A 374 -2.75 6.40 9.62
N ALA A 375 -1.92 7.35 10.03
CA ALA A 375 -0.57 7.08 10.51
C ALA A 375 -0.40 7.52 11.96
N THR A 376 0.30 6.72 12.77
CA THR A 376 0.70 7.14 14.11
C THR A 376 1.98 7.96 14.06
N ALA A 377 1.99 9.07 14.78
CA ALA A 377 3.16 9.90 14.99
C ALA A 377 3.55 9.88 16.47
N LEU A 378 4.79 9.54 16.75
CA LEU A 378 5.31 9.45 18.12
C LEU A 378 5.78 10.83 18.59
N VAL A 379 5.32 11.24 19.75
CA VAL A 379 5.71 12.50 20.42
C VAL A 379 6.14 12.19 21.86
N GLU A 380 6.79 13.16 22.52
CA GLU A 380 7.26 13.02 23.92
C GLU A 380 8.18 11.81 24.15
N THR A 381 8.97 11.46 23.14
CA THR A 381 9.93 10.35 23.20
C THR A 381 11.27 10.78 23.82
N GLY A 382 11.48 12.07 24.04
CA GLY A 382 12.77 12.65 24.41
C GLY A 382 13.75 12.83 23.24
N SER A 383 13.34 12.51 22.03
CA SER A 383 14.14 12.64 20.81
C SER A 383 13.78 13.92 20.03
N ARG A 384 14.74 14.84 19.90
CA ARG A 384 14.57 16.05 19.06
C ARG A 384 14.31 15.72 17.59
N MET A 385 14.79 14.57 17.13
CA MET A 385 14.48 14.08 15.78
C MET A 385 12.99 13.83 15.60
N ASP A 386 12.33 13.20 16.57
CA ASP A 386 10.89 12.91 16.50
C ASP A 386 10.05 14.18 16.53
N ASP A 387 10.47 15.20 17.30
CA ASP A 387 9.79 16.48 17.33
C ASP A 387 9.82 17.16 15.95
N VAL A 388 10.98 17.14 15.28
CA VAL A 388 11.13 17.68 13.92
C VAL A 388 10.30 16.88 12.93
N ILE A 389 10.35 15.54 12.99
CA ILE A 389 9.54 14.66 12.14
C ILE A 389 8.06 14.98 12.32
N PHE A 390 7.58 15.06 13.57
CA PHE A 390 6.17 15.37 13.84
C PHE A 390 5.74 16.72 13.23
N GLU A 391 6.49 17.80 13.45
CA GLU A 391 6.15 19.13 12.90
C GLU A 391 6.11 19.12 11.36
N GLU A 392 6.99 18.37 10.71
CA GLU A 392 7.03 18.22 9.25
C GLU A 392 5.81 17.45 8.68
N PHE A 393 5.29 16.48 9.43
CA PHE A 393 4.09 15.72 9.03
C PHE A 393 2.79 16.40 9.39
N LYS A 394 2.75 17.17 10.49
CA LYS A 394 1.60 17.97 10.91
C LYS A 394 1.13 18.91 9.80
N GLY A 395 2.07 19.55 9.09
CA GLY A 395 1.77 20.38 7.92
C GLY A 395 1.22 19.61 6.70
N THR A 396 1.44 18.30 6.63
CA THR A 396 1.01 17.44 5.49
C THR A 396 -0.36 16.81 5.75
N GLY A 397 -0.72 16.56 7.01
CA GLY A 397 -2.00 16.00 7.42
C GLY A 397 -3.19 16.94 7.22
N ASN A 398 -4.38 16.37 7.14
CA ASN A 398 -5.65 17.11 7.13
C ASN A 398 -6.63 16.65 8.23
N SER A 399 -6.18 15.76 9.12
CA SER A 399 -6.91 15.33 10.31
C SER A 399 -5.92 14.87 11.38
N GLU A 400 -6.18 15.18 12.64
CA GLU A 400 -5.28 14.86 13.74
C GLU A 400 -6.08 14.37 14.95
N ILE A 401 -5.70 13.21 15.50
CA ILE A 401 -6.15 12.69 16.78
C ILE A 401 -5.00 12.82 17.77
N TYR A 402 -5.17 13.59 18.82
CA TYR A 402 -4.18 13.72 19.90
C TYR A 402 -4.52 12.78 21.04
N LEU A 403 -3.57 11.93 21.43
CA LEU A 403 -3.68 11.07 22.62
C LEU A 403 -2.96 11.76 23.80
N ASP A 404 -3.67 11.87 24.92
CA ASP A 404 -3.16 12.49 26.14
C ASP A 404 -2.73 11.46 27.15
N ARG A 405 -1.50 11.61 27.68
CA ARG A 405 -0.94 10.71 28.67
C ARG A 405 -1.65 10.79 30.02
N LYS A 406 -2.17 11.97 30.41
CA LYS A 406 -2.89 12.15 31.68
C LYS A 406 -4.18 11.33 31.71
N LEU A 407 -4.87 11.21 30.56
CA LEU A 407 -6.03 10.34 30.41
C LEU A 407 -5.64 8.87 30.56
N ALA A 408 -4.59 8.45 29.88
CA ALA A 408 -4.11 7.06 29.95
C ALA A 408 -3.63 6.68 31.37
N ASP A 409 -2.92 7.56 32.05
CA ASP A 409 -2.47 7.36 33.43
C ASP A 409 -3.66 7.19 34.41
N ARG A 410 -4.78 7.87 34.15
CA ARG A 410 -6.05 7.71 34.87
C ARG A 410 -6.94 6.56 34.38
N ARG A 411 -6.46 5.77 33.39
CA ARG A 411 -7.21 4.66 32.78
C ARG A 411 -8.51 5.08 32.09
N ILE A 412 -8.57 6.31 31.60
CA ILE A 412 -9.68 6.82 30.79
C ILE A 412 -9.37 6.51 29.34
N PHE A 413 -10.17 5.66 28.70
CA PHE A 413 -9.99 5.25 27.30
C PHE A 413 -11.30 5.41 26.49
N PRO A 414 -11.21 5.86 25.21
CA PRO A 414 -10.00 6.25 24.48
C PRO A 414 -9.35 7.49 25.10
N ALA A 415 -8.01 7.52 25.19
CA ALA A 415 -7.26 8.62 25.79
C ALA A 415 -7.10 9.79 24.82
N ILE A 416 -8.21 10.28 24.23
CA ILE A 416 -8.24 11.33 23.21
C ILE A 416 -8.36 12.71 23.87
N ASP A 417 -7.44 13.61 23.56
CA ASP A 417 -7.59 15.04 23.87
C ASP A 417 -8.54 15.68 22.86
N ILE A 418 -9.79 15.84 23.25
CA ILE A 418 -10.87 16.32 22.39
C ILE A 418 -10.60 17.75 21.90
N ASN A 419 -9.98 18.58 22.75
CA ASN A 419 -9.78 20.00 22.46
C ASN A 419 -8.69 20.24 21.39
N ARG A 420 -7.71 19.33 21.29
CA ARG A 420 -6.63 19.38 20.28
C ARG A 420 -6.96 18.64 19.00
N THR A 421 -7.89 17.70 19.06
CA THR A 421 -8.27 16.82 17.96
C THR A 421 -9.18 17.52 16.94
N SER A 422 -8.88 17.39 15.65
CA SER A 422 -9.66 18.08 14.59
C SER A 422 -9.53 17.41 13.22
N THR A 423 -10.54 17.64 12.36
CA THR A 423 -10.52 17.30 10.93
C THR A 423 -10.75 18.58 10.12
N ARG A 424 -9.89 18.81 9.11
CA ARG A 424 -10.10 19.92 8.16
C ARG A 424 -11.24 19.57 7.22
N LYS A 425 -12.10 20.56 6.93
CA LYS A 425 -13.27 20.39 6.06
C LYS A 425 -14.26 19.35 6.59
N GLU A 426 -14.45 19.29 7.92
CA GLU A 426 -15.42 18.36 8.54
C GLU A 426 -16.86 18.60 8.06
N GLU A 427 -17.16 19.79 7.55
CA GLU A 427 -18.45 20.14 6.92
C GLU A 427 -18.76 19.32 5.66
N LEU A 428 -17.75 18.70 5.03
CA LEU A 428 -17.96 17.79 3.89
C LEU A 428 -18.29 16.35 4.33
N LEU A 429 -18.08 16.04 5.62
CA LEU A 429 -18.22 14.69 6.18
C LEU A 429 -19.43 14.55 7.11
N MET A 430 -20.06 15.66 7.50
CA MET A 430 -21.20 15.69 8.40
C MET A 430 -22.38 16.41 7.75
N SER A 431 -23.60 16.03 8.09
CA SER A 431 -24.76 16.83 7.74
C SER A 431 -24.76 18.17 8.52
N GLU A 432 -25.41 19.19 8.00
CA GLU A 432 -25.48 20.51 8.63
C GLU A 432 -26.05 20.45 10.06
N ASP A 433 -27.07 19.64 10.28
CA ASP A 433 -27.66 19.42 11.61
C ASP A 433 -26.68 18.76 12.58
N GLU A 434 -25.99 17.70 12.13
CA GLU A 434 -24.95 17.02 12.92
C GLU A 434 -23.80 17.96 13.27
N LEU A 435 -23.30 18.71 12.28
CA LEU A 435 -22.20 19.66 12.44
C LEU A 435 -22.54 20.75 13.47
N ASN A 436 -23.71 21.32 13.38
CA ASN A 436 -24.18 22.36 14.31
C ASN A 436 -24.23 21.84 15.76
N LYS A 437 -24.71 20.61 15.97
CA LYS A 437 -24.75 19.95 17.29
C LYS A 437 -23.36 19.64 17.81
N VAL A 438 -22.47 19.16 16.96
CA VAL A 438 -21.05 18.92 17.31
C VAL A 438 -20.35 20.21 17.68
N TRP A 439 -20.61 21.33 17.01
CA TRP A 439 -20.05 22.64 17.37
C TRP A 439 -20.56 23.14 18.73
N ILE A 440 -21.85 22.90 19.05
CA ILE A 440 -22.38 23.18 20.39
C ILE A 440 -21.67 22.33 21.43
N LEU A 441 -21.51 21.00 21.15
CA LEU A 441 -20.80 20.10 22.03
C LEU A 441 -19.36 20.57 22.29
N ARG A 442 -18.62 20.93 21.24
CA ARG A 442 -17.26 21.47 21.37
C ARG A 442 -17.19 22.73 22.21
N LYS A 443 -18.17 23.65 22.09
CA LYS A 443 -18.25 24.86 22.94
C LYS A 443 -18.43 24.52 24.43
N VAL A 444 -19.18 23.46 24.74
CA VAL A 444 -19.38 23.01 26.12
C VAL A 444 -18.11 22.33 26.67
N LEU A 445 -17.39 21.57 25.82
CA LEU A 445 -16.19 20.84 26.23
C LEU A 445 -14.92 21.72 26.29
N ALA A 446 -14.81 22.74 25.47
CA ALA A 446 -13.63 23.59 25.34
C ALA A 446 -13.10 24.22 26.64
N PRO A 447 -13.93 24.72 27.60
CA PRO A 447 -13.44 25.29 28.86
C PRO A 447 -12.98 24.23 29.88
N LEU A 448 -13.24 22.93 29.61
CA LEU A 448 -12.91 21.85 30.55
C LEU A 448 -11.47 21.37 30.34
N SER A 449 -10.88 20.81 31.41
CA SER A 449 -9.60 20.10 31.24
C SER A 449 -9.79 18.89 30.32
N PRO A 450 -8.72 18.40 29.63
CA PRO A 450 -8.83 17.21 28.78
C PRO A 450 -9.47 16.01 29.50
N VAL A 451 -9.19 15.85 30.79
CA VAL A 451 -9.74 14.76 31.62
C VAL A 451 -11.24 14.96 31.83
N ASP A 452 -11.66 16.12 32.32
CA ASP A 452 -13.06 16.40 32.62
C ASP A 452 -13.92 16.38 31.33
N ALA A 453 -13.36 16.90 30.23
CA ALA A 453 -14.02 16.90 28.92
C ALA A 453 -14.27 15.47 28.42
N MET A 454 -13.27 14.58 28.53
CA MET A 454 -13.39 13.21 28.09
C MET A 454 -14.32 12.39 29.00
N GLU A 455 -14.22 12.52 30.32
CA GLU A 455 -15.12 11.86 31.28
C GLU A 455 -16.58 12.27 31.04
N LEU A 456 -16.85 13.58 30.86
CA LEU A 456 -18.18 14.06 30.53
C LEU A 456 -18.71 13.46 29.24
N LEU A 457 -17.89 13.48 28.17
CA LEU A 457 -18.29 12.92 26.88
C LEU A 457 -18.60 11.42 26.98
N LEU A 458 -17.70 10.64 27.59
CA LEU A 458 -17.87 9.18 27.74
C LEU A 458 -19.12 8.84 28.57
N THR A 459 -19.37 9.58 29.64
CA THR A 459 -20.57 9.40 30.49
C THR A 459 -21.84 9.63 29.67
N LYS A 460 -21.89 10.70 28.87
CA LYS A 460 -23.05 11.04 28.04
C LYS A 460 -23.24 10.05 26.89
N LEU A 461 -22.15 9.65 26.21
CA LEU A 461 -22.19 8.64 25.14
C LEU A 461 -22.65 7.28 25.71
N GLY A 462 -22.13 6.86 26.86
CA GLY A 462 -22.49 5.59 27.51
C GLY A 462 -23.98 5.50 27.87
N ALA A 463 -24.63 6.63 28.16
CA ALA A 463 -26.05 6.69 28.45
C ALA A 463 -26.96 6.53 27.20
N THR A 464 -26.42 6.60 25.99
CA THR A 464 -27.17 6.54 24.72
C THR A 464 -26.78 5.30 23.91
N LYS A 465 -27.66 4.86 22.99
CA LYS A 465 -27.42 3.66 22.18
C LYS A 465 -26.53 3.96 20.96
N SER A 466 -26.63 5.17 20.40
CA SER A 466 -25.92 5.58 19.19
C SER A 466 -25.54 7.06 19.25
N ASN A 467 -24.66 7.49 18.35
CA ASN A 467 -24.33 8.91 18.17
C ASN A 467 -25.55 9.72 17.73
N LYS A 468 -26.41 9.14 16.91
CA LYS A 468 -27.69 9.77 16.51
C LYS A 468 -28.60 10.02 17.70
N ASP A 469 -28.72 9.04 18.63
CA ASP A 469 -29.52 9.20 19.85
C ASP A 469 -28.88 10.24 20.80
N PHE A 470 -27.56 10.24 20.89
CA PHE A 470 -26.83 11.23 21.67
C PHE A 470 -27.09 12.66 21.18
N LEU A 471 -26.94 12.90 19.87
CA LEU A 471 -27.19 14.23 19.26
C LEU A 471 -28.65 14.68 19.40
N LYS A 472 -29.62 13.75 19.34
CA LYS A 472 -31.03 14.05 19.63
C LYS A 472 -31.27 14.42 21.10
N SER A 473 -30.57 13.77 22.04
CA SER A 473 -30.72 14.09 23.45
C SER A 473 -30.26 15.49 23.82
N MET A 474 -29.35 16.09 23.02
CA MET A 474 -28.90 17.46 23.21
C MET A 474 -30.02 18.48 22.94
N GLU A 475 -30.98 18.19 22.07
CA GLU A 475 -32.15 19.07 21.79
C GLU A 475 -33.11 19.11 22.96
N MET A 476 -33.23 18.02 23.71
CA MET A 476 -34.19 17.87 24.83
C MET A 476 -33.67 18.51 26.12
N GLY A 477 -32.36 18.70 26.26
CA GLY A 477 -31.74 19.30 27.47
C GLY A 477 -31.61 20.81 27.43
N GLY A 478 -32.04 21.47 26.37
CA GLY A 478 -32.00 22.94 26.18
C GLY A 478 -33.31 23.67 26.48
N ARG A 479 -34.27 22.97 27.10
CA ARG A 479 -35.52 23.60 27.59
C ARG A 479 -35.49 23.85 29.11
#